data_1c3827c7887a806d70e3b90e5c7a6800
#
_entry.id   1c3827c7887a806d70e3b90e5c7a6800
#
_cell.length_a   1.000
_cell.length_b   1.000
_cell.length_c   1.000
_cell.angle_alpha   90.00
_cell.angle_beta   90.00
_cell.angle_gamma   90.00
#
_symmetry.space_group_name_H-M   'P 1'
#
loop_
_entity.id
_entity.type
_entity.pdbx_description
1 polymer ?
#
loop_
_entity_poly.entity_id
_entity_poly.type
_entity_poly.pdbx_seq_one_letter_code
_entity_poly.pdbx_strand_id
1 'polypeptide(L)'
;MKYLKELLMLVVAILVLNVWLFRLNNETIYRGGDALNMIEEFAEYGLNETMFYIIGALKVLSATGLLVGFFYKKSIVPCASLMAALMCGAIVMHFKVDDEAIKFLPAGLMLISSLMIVYLDRKTIAA
;
A
#
# COMPACT_ATOMS: atom_id res chain seq x y z
N MET A 1 -0.07 7.03 -22.16
CA MET A 1 -0.04 8.32 -21.44
C MET A 1 1.35 8.55 -20.86
N LYS A 2 1.92 9.68 -21.18
CA LYS A 2 3.33 9.98 -20.89
C LYS A 2 3.66 10.02 -19.38
N TYR A 3 2.73 10.51 -18.57
CA TYR A 3 2.98 10.72 -17.13
C TYR A 3 2.18 9.78 -16.22
N LEU A 4 1.63 8.71 -16.78
CA LEU A 4 0.79 7.78 -15.98
C LEU A 4 1.57 7.14 -14.83
N LYS A 5 2.80 6.70 -15.09
CA LYS A 5 3.65 6.10 -14.05
C LYS A 5 3.87 7.08 -12.90
N GLU A 6 4.27 8.30 -13.21
CA GLU A 6 4.53 9.33 -12.20
C GLU A 6 3.28 9.67 -11.40
N LEU A 7 2.12 9.75 -12.07
CA LEU A 7 0.85 9.98 -11.40
C LEU A 7 0.52 8.85 -10.42
N LEU A 8 0.69 7.60 -10.86
CA LEU A 8 0.45 6.43 -10.00
C LEU A 8 1.40 6.41 -8.80
N MET A 9 2.67 6.76 -9.01
CA MET A 9 3.66 6.85 -7.92
C MET A 9 3.22 7.88 -6.87
N LEU A 10 2.76 9.05 -7.30
CA LEU A 10 2.26 10.08 -6.39
C LEU A 10 1.01 9.60 -5.64
N VAL A 11 0.05 9.03 -6.35
CA VAL A 11 -1.20 8.57 -5.74
C VAL A 11 -0.95 7.51 -4.68
N VAL A 12 -0.16 6.47 -5.02
CA VAL A 12 0.15 5.40 -4.07
C VAL A 12 0.90 5.95 -2.86
N ALA A 13 1.94 6.74 -3.10
CA ALA A 13 2.77 7.26 -2.01
C ALA A 13 1.97 8.18 -1.08
N ILE A 14 1.22 9.12 -1.64
CA ILE A 14 0.46 10.08 -0.84
C ILE A 14 -0.64 9.39 -0.03
N LEU A 15 -1.38 8.47 -0.65
CA LEU A 15 -2.45 7.75 0.07
C LEU A 15 -1.90 6.89 1.20
N VAL A 16 -0.83 6.14 0.95
CA VAL A 16 -0.23 5.29 1.99
C VAL A 16 0.36 6.13 3.13
N LEU A 17 1.10 7.18 2.80
CA LEU A 17 1.68 8.07 3.81
C LEU A 17 0.59 8.79 4.61
N ASN A 18 -0.48 9.24 3.95
CA ASN A 18 -1.61 9.85 4.65
C ASN A 18 -2.22 8.91 5.69
N VAL A 19 -2.49 7.67 5.31
CA VAL A 19 -3.08 6.67 6.22
C VAL A 19 -2.14 6.38 7.39
N TRP A 20 -0.87 6.11 7.12
CA TRP A 20 0.06 5.62 8.13
C TRP A 20 0.69 6.71 9.00
N LEU A 21 0.75 7.94 8.53
CA LEU A 21 1.31 9.06 9.32
C LEU A 21 0.24 9.90 10.01
N PHE A 22 -0.96 10.00 9.43
CA PHE A 22 -1.98 10.94 9.92
C PHE A 22 -3.31 10.31 10.31
N ARG A 23 -3.64 9.11 9.79
CA ARG A 23 -4.98 8.53 9.93
C ARG A 23 -5.03 7.18 10.63
N LEU A 24 -3.99 6.80 11.35
CA LEU A 24 -3.94 5.51 12.06
C LEU A 24 -5.09 5.34 13.05
N ASN A 25 -5.52 6.43 13.69
CA ASN A 25 -6.55 6.40 14.71
C ASN A 25 -7.96 6.70 14.18
N ASN A 26 -8.10 6.94 12.87
CA ASN A 26 -9.38 7.33 12.29
C ASN A 26 -10.23 6.11 11.93
N GLU A 27 -11.51 6.17 12.28
CA GLU A 27 -12.48 5.19 11.82
C GLU A 27 -12.75 5.36 10.33
N THR A 28 -12.92 4.24 9.61
CA THR A 28 -13.25 4.25 8.18
C THR A 28 -13.97 2.96 7.82
N ILE A 29 -14.83 3.02 6.80
CA ILE A 29 -15.57 1.86 6.29
C ILE A 29 -14.67 0.78 5.69
N TYR A 30 -13.41 1.11 5.42
CA TYR A 30 -12.44 0.17 4.82
C TYR A 30 -11.64 -0.63 5.85
N ARG A 31 -11.81 -0.37 7.16
CA ARG A 31 -11.11 -1.11 8.21
C ARG A 31 -11.56 -2.56 8.23
N GLY A 32 -10.61 -3.48 8.43
CA GLY A 32 -10.90 -4.89 8.57
C GLY A 32 -11.71 -5.21 9.81
N GLY A 33 -12.60 -6.21 9.71
CA GLY A 33 -13.47 -6.62 10.81
C GLY A 33 -14.30 -5.45 11.34
N ASP A 34 -14.40 -5.36 12.67
CA ASP A 34 -15.11 -4.28 13.35
C ASP A 34 -14.17 -3.23 13.93
N ALA A 35 -12.95 -3.15 13.42
CA ALA A 35 -11.91 -2.27 13.95
C ALA A 35 -12.25 -0.79 13.79
N LEU A 36 -11.95 0.00 14.81
CA LEU A 36 -12.15 1.45 14.81
C LEU A 36 -10.86 2.23 14.48
N ASN A 37 -9.73 1.54 14.52
CA ASN A 37 -8.42 2.13 14.21
C ASN A 37 -7.47 1.06 13.66
N MET A 38 -6.28 1.47 13.22
CA MET A 38 -5.33 0.55 12.57
C MET A 38 -4.81 -0.53 13.52
N ILE A 39 -4.60 -0.20 14.78
CA ILE A 39 -4.12 -1.19 15.76
C ILE A 39 -5.18 -2.27 15.98
N GLU A 40 -6.45 -1.88 16.12
CA GLU A 40 -7.54 -2.83 16.24
C GLU A 40 -7.72 -3.67 14.97
N GLU A 41 -7.51 -3.06 13.79
CA GLU A 41 -7.57 -3.78 12.52
C GLU A 41 -6.55 -4.92 12.49
N PHE A 42 -5.32 -4.67 12.92
CA PHE A 42 -4.30 -5.71 12.99
C PHE A 42 -4.67 -6.79 14.02
N ALA A 43 -5.25 -6.40 15.15
CA ALA A 43 -5.75 -7.35 16.14
C ALA A 43 -6.85 -8.25 15.56
N GLU A 44 -7.76 -7.69 14.75
CA GLU A 44 -8.78 -8.46 14.05
C GLU A 44 -8.17 -9.52 13.12
N TYR A 45 -7.03 -9.21 12.51
CA TYR A 45 -6.31 -10.16 11.66
C TYR A 45 -5.53 -11.21 12.45
N GLY A 46 -5.47 -11.09 13.77
CA GLY A 46 -4.65 -11.97 14.62
C GLY A 46 -3.18 -11.58 14.64
N LEU A 47 -2.85 -10.35 14.27
CA LEU A 47 -1.49 -9.83 14.25
C LEU A 47 -1.23 -8.97 15.49
N ASN A 48 -0.01 -9.08 16.05
CA ASN A 48 0.38 -8.33 17.24
C ASN A 48 0.92 -6.93 16.89
N GLU A 49 1.23 -6.13 17.93
CA GLU A 49 1.77 -4.78 17.73
C GLU A 49 3.13 -4.78 17.00
N THR A 50 3.96 -5.80 17.21
CA THR A 50 5.23 -5.92 16.51
C THR A 50 5.00 -5.99 15.00
N MET A 51 4.05 -6.81 14.55
CA MET A 51 3.67 -6.89 13.14
C MET A 51 3.10 -5.57 12.64
N PHE A 52 2.29 -4.88 13.45
CA PHE A 52 1.78 -3.56 13.11
C PHE A 52 2.93 -2.59 12.80
N TYR A 53 3.95 -2.50 13.64
CA TYR A 53 5.08 -1.61 13.42
C TYR A 53 5.94 -2.04 12.24
N ILE A 54 6.19 -3.34 12.07
CA ILE A 54 6.98 -3.85 10.94
C ILE A 54 6.29 -3.53 9.61
N ILE A 55 5.02 -3.89 9.48
CA ILE A 55 4.26 -3.65 8.26
C ILE A 55 4.13 -2.14 7.98
N GLY A 56 3.86 -1.36 9.02
CA GLY A 56 3.79 0.09 8.90
C GLY A 56 5.10 0.70 8.41
N ALA A 57 6.22 0.27 9.00
CA ALA A 57 7.54 0.73 8.58
C ALA A 57 7.82 0.38 7.12
N LEU A 58 7.49 -0.84 6.69
CA LEU A 58 7.67 -1.27 5.30
C LEU A 58 6.79 -0.48 4.33
N LYS A 59 5.55 -0.19 4.71
CA LYS A 59 4.64 0.62 3.89
C LYS A 59 5.14 2.05 3.74
N VAL A 60 5.55 2.68 4.84
CA VAL A 60 6.10 4.03 4.82
C VAL A 60 7.40 4.07 4.02
N LEU A 61 8.27 3.09 4.21
CA LEU A 61 9.52 2.99 3.47
C LEU A 61 9.29 2.86 1.96
N SER A 62 8.39 1.96 1.55
CA SER A 62 8.11 1.78 0.12
C SER A 62 7.42 3.00 -0.49
N ALA A 63 6.52 3.65 0.22
CA ALA A 63 5.87 4.89 -0.24
C ALA A 63 6.90 6.01 -0.39
N THR A 64 7.77 6.18 0.59
CA THR A 64 8.86 7.16 0.52
C THR A 64 9.81 6.86 -0.63
N GLY A 65 10.12 5.59 -0.84
CA GLY A 65 10.97 5.15 -1.96
C GLY A 65 10.35 5.44 -3.33
N LEU A 66 9.02 5.40 -3.44
CA LEU A 66 8.35 5.83 -4.68
C LEU A 66 8.52 7.33 -4.93
N LEU A 67 8.48 8.15 -3.88
CA LEU A 67 8.76 9.59 -4.01
C LEU A 67 10.22 9.84 -4.39
N VAL A 68 11.15 9.11 -3.78
CA VAL A 68 12.58 9.17 -4.13
C VAL A 68 12.78 8.77 -5.59
N GLY A 69 11.92 7.91 -6.13
CA GLY A 69 11.96 7.47 -7.52
C GLY A 69 11.86 8.59 -8.55
N PHE A 70 11.33 9.77 -8.18
CA PHE A 70 11.34 10.93 -9.06
C PHE A 70 12.75 11.46 -9.31
N PHE A 71 13.68 11.20 -8.39
CA PHE A 71 15.07 11.65 -8.47
C PHE A 71 16.03 10.49 -8.70
N TYR A 72 15.72 9.31 -8.17
CA TYR A 72 16.56 8.12 -8.27
C TYR A 72 15.72 6.94 -8.79
N LYS A 73 15.72 6.75 -10.09
CA LYS A 73 14.83 5.81 -10.78
C LYS A 73 15.02 4.36 -10.36
N LYS A 74 16.20 3.99 -9.86
CA LYS A 74 16.47 2.63 -9.41
C LYS A 74 15.66 2.21 -8.17
N SER A 75 15.07 3.17 -7.45
CA SER A 75 14.20 2.86 -6.30
C SER A 75 12.78 2.46 -6.71
N ILE A 76 12.34 2.77 -7.93
CA ILE A 76 10.94 2.60 -8.36
C ILE A 76 10.50 1.13 -8.31
N VAL A 77 11.19 0.26 -9.03
CA VAL A 77 10.78 -1.17 -9.12
C VAL A 77 10.84 -1.86 -7.75
N PRO A 78 11.93 -1.75 -6.98
CA PRO A 78 11.95 -2.39 -5.65
C PRO A 78 10.83 -1.89 -4.73
N CYS A 79 10.59 -0.59 -4.69
CA CYS A 79 9.58 -0.02 -3.79
C CYS A 79 8.16 -0.32 -4.25
N ALA A 80 7.87 -0.25 -5.55
CA ALA A 80 6.57 -0.63 -6.08
C ALA A 80 6.31 -2.13 -5.90
N SER A 81 7.34 -2.97 -6.06
CA SER A 81 7.23 -4.42 -5.85
C SER A 81 6.94 -4.74 -4.37
N LEU A 82 7.64 -4.08 -3.45
CA LEU A 82 7.37 -4.23 -2.02
C LEU A 82 5.95 -3.79 -1.68
N MET A 83 5.52 -2.64 -2.22
CA MET A 83 4.15 -2.17 -2.01
C MET A 83 3.13 -3.18 -2.51
N ALA A 84 3.33 -3.75 -3.70
CA ALA A 84 2.44 -4.77 -4.24
C ALA A 84 2.37 -5.99 -3.32
N ALA A 85 3.51 -6.46 -2.79
CA ALA A 85 3.53 -7.58 -1.86
C ALA A 85 2.78 -7.27 -0.56
N LEU A 86 2.95 -6.06 -0.03
CA LEU A 86 2.23 -5.63 1.17
C LEU A 86 0.72 -5.54 0.94
N MET A 87 0.30 -5.10 -0.24
CA MET A 87 -1.13 -5.03 -0.59
C MET A 87 -1.73 -6.42 -0.80
N CYS A 88 -0.96 -7.36 -1.36
CA CYS A 88 -1.39 -8.77 -1.41
C CYS A 88 -1.62 -9.32 0.00
N GLY A 89 -0.72 -9.01 0.94
CA GLY A 89 -0.90 -9.39 2.34
C GLY A 89 -2.16 -8.79 2.96
N ALA A 90 -2.43 -7.53 2.68
CA ALA A 90 -3.64 -6.86 3.17
C ALA A 90 -4.91 -7.54 2.62
N ILE A 91 -4.91 -7.90 1.34
CA ILE A 91 -6.05 -8.59 0.72
C ILE A 91 -6.25 -9.97 1.37
N VAL A 92 -5.17 -10.72 1.62
CA VAL A 92 -5.25 -12.01 2.31
C VAL A 92 -5.87 -11.84 3.70
N MET A 93 -5.50 -10.78 4.43
CA MET A 93 -6.06 -10.52 5.76
C MET A 93 -7.55 -10.21 5.70
N HIS A 94 -8.01 -9.44 4.70
CA HIS A 94 -9.44 -9.20 4.50
C HIS A 94 -10.21 -10.51 4.22
N PHE A 95 -9.64 -11.41 3.43
CA PHE A 95 -10.24 -12.74 3.22
C PHE A 95 -10.28 -13.56 4.51
N LYS A 96 -9.23 -13.48 5.32
CA LYS A 96 -9.14 -14.21 6.59
C LYS A 96 -10.26 -13.86 7.56
N VAL A 97 -10.70 -12.60 7.58
CA VAL A 97 -11.77 -12.14 8.48
C VAL A 97 -13.13 -12.01 7.77
N ASP A 98 -13.27 -12.56 6.57
CA ASP A 98 -14.51 -12.54 5.78
C ASP A 98 -15.10 -11.13 5.59
N ASP A 99 -14.24 -10.17 5.26
CA ASP A 99 -14.67 -8.79 5.05
C ASP A 99 -15.54 -8.62 3.81
N GLU A 100 -16.40 -7.60 3.85
CA GLU A 100 -17.20 -7.19 2.70
C GLU A 100 -16.33 -6.69 1.55
N ALA A 101 -16.84 -6.80 0.32
CA ALA A 101 -16.10 -6.42 -0.89
C ALA A 101 -15.56 -4.99 -0.84
N ILE A 102 -16.31 -4.05 -0.25
CA ILE A 102 -15.91 -2.65 -0.16
C ILE A 102 -14.58 -2.46 0.59
N LYS A 103 -14.29 -3.31 1.58
CA LYS A 103 -13.07 -3.22 2.39
C LYS A 103 -11.82 -3.62 1.61
N PHE A 104 -11.96 -4.37 0.53
CA PHE A 104 -10.85 -4.75 -0.36
C PHE A 104 -10.45 -3.62 -1.30
N LEU A 105 -11.27 -2.58 -1.44
CA LEU A 105 -11.09 -1.56 -2.46
C LEU A 105 -9.75 -0.82 -2.37
N PRO A 106 -9.35 -0.27 -1.20
CA PRO A 106 -8.08 0.46 -1.14
C PRO A 106 -6.88 -0.43 -1.47
N ALA A 107 -6.79 -1.62 -0.87
CA ALA A 107 -5.68 -2.55 -1.11
C ALA A 107 -5.65 -3.03 -2.55
N GLY A 108 -6.81 -3.32 -3.13
CA GLY A 108 -6.91 -3.74 -4.53
C GLY A 108 -6.45 -2.64 -5.49
N LEU A 109 -6.88 -1.40 -5.27
CA LEU A 109 -6.45 -0.27 -6.08
C LEU A 109 -4.94 -0.01 -5.95
N MET A 110 -4.41 -0.10 -4.74
CA MET A 110 -2.98 0.08 -4.51
C MET A 110 -2.16 -1.06 -5.14
N LEU A 111 -2.68 -2.29 -5.08
CA LEU A 111 -2.03 -3.43 -5.72
C LEU A 111 -1.94 -3.24 -7.23
N ILE A 112 -3.06 -2.94 -7.88
CA ILE A 112 -3.10 -2.72 -9.32
C ILE A 112 -2.18 -1.57 -9.72
N SER A 113 -2.25 -0.45 -8.99
CA SER A 113 -1.41 0.72 -9.25
C SER A 113 0.07 0.38 -9.11
N SER A 114 0.45 -0.37 -8.08
CA SER A 114 1.85 -0.75 -7.85
C SER A 114 2.37 -1.67 -8.95
N LEU A 115 1.56 -2.64 -9.38
CA LEU A 115 1.93 -3.53 -10.49
C LEU A 115 2.06 -2.76 -11.81
N MET A 116 1.18 -1.79 -12.05
CA MET A 116 1.29 -0.92 -13.23
C MET A 116 2.54 -0.06 -13.20
N ILE A 117 2.93 0.44 -12.04
CA ILE A 117 4.19 1.19 -11.90
C ILE A 117 5.38 0.33 -12.33
N VAL A 118 5.44 -0.92 -11.83
CA VAL A 118 6.50 -1.85 -12.21
C VAL A 118 6.50 -2.09 -13.72
N TYR A 119 5.34 -2.36 -14.27
CA TYR A 119 5.21 -2.62 -15.71
C TYR A 119 5.65 -1.42 -16.54
N LEU A 120 5.17 -0.23 -16.20
CA LEU A 120 5.49 0.99 -16.96
C LEU A 120 6.96 1.38 -16.84
N ASP A 121 7.55 1.19 -15.66
CA ASP A 121 8.96 1.48 -15.46
C ASP A 121 9.85 0.52 -16.24
N ARG A 122 9.55 -0.78 -16.20
CA ARG A 122 10.29 -1.79 -16.95
C ARG A 122 10.16 -1.57 -18.45
N LYS A 123 8.99 -1.19 -18.93
CA LYS A 123 8.76 -0.87 -20.35
C LYS A 123 9.62 0.31 -20.79
N THR A 124 9.74 1.34 -19.96
CA THR A 124 10.57 2.51 -20.24
C THR A 124 12.06 2.13 -20.32
N ILE A 125 12.52 1.28 -19.40
CA ILE A 125 13.91 0.80 -19.39
C ILE A 125 14.20 -0.05 -20.61
N ALA A 126 13.28 -0.91 -21.02
CA ALA A 126 13.44 -1.81 -22.16
C ALA A 126 13.40 -1.07 -23.52
N ALA A 127 12.74 0.09 -23.55
CA ALA A 127 12.70 0.92 -24.76
C ALA A 127 13.98 1.74 -24.91
#